data_81fe9b2a3d4d501d6fbf73a42c438f63
#
_entry.id   81fe9b2a3d4d501d6fbf73a42c438f63
#
_cell.length_a   1.000
_cell.length_b   1.000
_cell.length_c   1.000
_cell.angle_alpha   90.00
_cell.angle_beta   90.00
_cell.angle_gamma   90.00
#
_symmetry.space_group_name_H-M   'P 1'
#
loop_
_entity.id
_entity.type
_entity.pdbx_description
1 polymer ?
#
loop_
_entity_poly.entity_id
_entity_poly.type
_entity_poly.pdbx_seq_one_letter_code
_entity_poly.pdbx_strand_id
1 'polypeptide(L)'
;SIDAKNKSIELEYSHKYEIKKVKDSLETIKQVAVYSLEIDKQNAELKVKKNQQIFLFVGLFMVLVFAAFMYNRFKVTSRQKNIIEQQKIQTEKQKELIEEHQKETIDSINYAKKIQYALLAPDKLLKSKLAEHFVLFKPKDIVSGDFYWATEHQGKFYLAVCDSTGHGVPGAFMSLLNIGFLSEAIKEKNIIHPNEVLNYVRKRLIESIGNDGQQDGMDAVLICMDKNGNSNIITYAAANNAPVLVTKDDLGSVFIELPKDKMPVGKGERIDSFKLQSITLQKDDVLYLYTDGFADQFGGPKGKKFKYKQLNELLIANSNKAIHLQAEILASEFENWKGNLEQVDDVLLIGIKI
;
A
#
# COMPACT_ATOMS: atom_id res chain seq x y z
N SER A 1 17.52 84.63 -116.64
CA SER A 1 18.71 85.01 -116.02
C SER A 1 19.31 83.82 -115.29
N ILE A 2 20.57 83.59 -115.47
CA ILE A 2 21.39 82.36 -115.02
C ILE A 2 21.48 82.27 -113.45
N ASP A 3 21.45 83.39 -112.72
CA ASP A 3 21.52 83.44 -111.25
C ASP A 3 20.32 82.82 -110.53
N ALA A 4 19.15 82.90 -111.06
CA ALA A 4 17.92 82.30 -110.48
C ALA A 4 17.93 80.76 -110.52
N LYS A 5 18.58 80.22 -111.60
CA LYS A 5 18.72 78.80 -111.86
C LYS A 5 19.77 78.16 -110.94
N ASN A 6 20.93 78.86 -110.67
CA ASN A 6 21.95 78.43 -109.82
C ASN A 6 21.49 78.45 -108.35
N LYS A 7 20.68 79.43 -107.89
CA LYS A 7 20.10 79.54 -106.54
C LYS A 7 19.12 78.45 -106.26
N SER A 8 18.34 78.06 -107.31
CA SER A 8 17.38 76.97 -107.21
C SER A 8 18.09 75.60 -107.07
N ILE A 9 19.20 75.40 -107.80
CA ILE A 9 19.98 74.17 -107.74
C ILE A 9 20.73 74.09 -106.36
N GLU A 10 21.17 75.18 -105.86
CA GLU A 10 21.84 75.22 -104.54
C GLU A 10 20.86 74.92 -103.36
N LEU A 11 19.62 75.46 -103.49
CA LEU A 11 18.58 75.14 -102.52
C LEU A 11 18.12 73.69 -102.65
N GLU A 12 18.07 73.12 -103.84
CA GLU A 12 17.70 71.72 -104.03
C GLU A 12 18.79 70.77 -103.51
N TYR A 13 20.08 71.10 -103.66
CA TYR A 13 21.17 70.38 -103.07
C TYR A 13 21.19 70.50 -101.52
N SER A 14 21.00 71.70 -100.98
CA SER A 14 20.91 71.93 -99.55
C SER A 14 19.76 71.15 -98.93
N HIS A 15 18.60 71.18 -99.58
CA HIS A 15 17.43 70.42 -99.10
C HIS A 15 17.62 68.90 -99.20
N LYS A 16 18.28 68.48 -100.33
CA LYS A 16 18.62 67.03 -100.41
C LYS A 16 19.67 66.60 -99.42
N TYR A 17 20.61 67.47 -99.07
CA TYR A 17 21.62 67.23 -98.05
C TYR A 17 20.99 67.18 -96.63
N GLU A 18 20.10 68.11 -96.30
CA GLU A 18 19.35 68.10 -95.03
C GLU A 18 18.46 66.86 -94.89
N ILE A 19 17.73 66.50 -95.96
CA ILE A 19 16.91 65.27 -95.96
C ILE A 19 17.74 64.02 -95.70
N LYS A 20 18.91 63.98 -96.40
CA LYS A 20 19.84 62.87 -96.17
C LYS A 20 20.37 62.84 -94.76
N LYS A 21 20.76 63.99 -94.19
CA LYS A 21 21.30 64.11 -92.82
C LYS A 21 20.25 63.70 -91.79
N VAL A 22 18.96 64.09 -92.02
CA VAL A 22 17.79 63.68 -91.17
C VAL A 22 17.59 62.17 -91.27
N LYS A 23 17.64 61.65 -92.53
CA LYS A 23 17.47 60.20 -92.80
C LYS A 23 18.58 59.36 -92.10
N ASP A 24 19.87 59.77 -92.22
CA ASP A 24 20.95 59.10 -91.59
C ASP A 24 20.89 59.21 -90.07
N SER A 25 20.48 60.37 -89.52
CA SER A 25 20.22 60.59 -88.13
C SER A 25 19.03 59.70 -87.62
N LEU A 26 18.01 59.57 -88.35
CA LEU A 26 16.81 58.73 -88.06
C LEU A 26 17.22 57.24 -88.06
N GLU A 27 18.08 56.83 -89.00
CA GLU A 27 18.60 55.47 -89.13
C GLU A 27 19.50 55.13 -87.97
N THR A 28 20.39 56.08 -87.55
CA THR A 28 21.25 55.93 -86.37
C THR A 28 20.40 55.82 -85.06
N ILE A 29 19.35 56.65 -84.89
CA ILE A 29 18.44 56.57 -83.77
C ILE A 29 17.74 55.24 -83.73
N LYS A 30 17.23 54.73 -84.87
CA LYS A 30 16.61 53.40 -84.98
C LYS A 30 17.57 52.28 -84.60
N GLN A 31 18.84 52.33 -85.11
CA GLN A 31 19.85 51.33 -84.73
C GLN A 31 20.15 51.38 -83.26
N VAL A 32 20.35 52.55 -82.62
CA VAL A 32 20.53 52.69 -81.19
C VAL A 32 19.36 52.13 -80.39
N ALA A 33 18.10 52.44 -80.85
CA ALA A 33 16.91 51.93 -80.17
C ALA A 33 16.80 50.38 -80.29
N VAL A 34 17.18 49.78 -81.43
CA VAL A 34 17.23 48.34 -81.61
C VAL A 34 18.27 47.70 -80.69
N TYR A 35 19.46 48.29 -80.66
CA TYR A 35 20.55 47.79 -79.76
C TYR A 35 20.18 47.93 -78.31
N SER A 36 19.53 49.05 -77.90
CA SER A 36 19.09 49.17 -76.48
C SER A 36 18.05 48.13 -76.14
N LEU A 37 17.07 47.84 -76.97
CA LEU A 37 16.08 46.79 -76.81
C LEU A 37 16.70 45.37 -76.70
N GLU A 38 17.76 45.15 -77.51
CA GLU A 38 18.42 43.86 -77.52
C GLU A 38 19.28 43.67 -76.26
N ILE A 39 19.94 44.74 -75.78
CA ILE A 39 20.67 44.78 -74.50
C ILE A 39 19.67 44.55 -73.33
N ASP A 40 18.54 45.23 -73.32
CA ASP A 40 17.51 45.06 -72.30
C ASP A 40 16.98 43.64 -72.28
N LYS A 41 16.71 43.05 -73.47
CA LYS A 41 16.33 41.64 -73.56
C LYS A 41 17.39 40.69 -73.04
N GLN A 42 18.65 40.88 -73.39
CA GLN A 42 19.75 40.07 -72.87
C GLN A 42 19.93 40.21 -71.37
N ASN A 43 19.80 41.44 -70.85
CA ASN A 43 19.82 41.67 -69.38
C ASN A 43 18.66 41.00 -68.68
N ALA A 44 17.47 41.03 -69.25
CA ALA A 44 16.33 40.32 -68.71
C ALA A 44 16.54 38.79 -68.68
N GLU A 45 17.05 38.22 -69.80
CA GLU A 45 17.37 36.79 -69.87
C GLU A 45 18.48 36.39 -68.86
N LEU A 46 19.51 37.23 -68.73
CA LEU A 46 20.57 37.02 -67.74
C LEU A 46 20.03 37.08 -66.30
N LYS A 47 19.11 38.01 -66.02
CA LYS A 47 18.47 38.12 -64.71
C LYS A 47 17.62 36.89 -64.40
N VAL A 48 16.89 36.38 -65.39
CA VAL A 48 16.08 35.14 -65.24
C VAL A 48 17.03 33.94 -64.96
N LYS A 49 18.09 33.77 -65.76
CA LYS A 49 19.08 32.70 -65.56
C LYS A 49 19.75 32.78 -64.17
N LYS A 50 20.11 33.99 -63.72
CA LYS A 50 20.72 34.21 -62.41
C LYS A 50 19.73 33.86 -61.29
N ASN A 51 18.47 34.26 -61.42
CA ASN A 51 17.45 33.88 -60.45
C ASN A 51 17.19 32.36 -60.44
N GLN A 52 17.16 31.71 -61.58
CA GLN A 52 17.04 30.24 -61.66
C GLN A 52 18.23 29.53 -60.97
N GLN A 53 19.44 30.02 -61.17
CA GLN A 53 20.61 29.48 -60.47
C GLN A 53 20.52 29.68 -58.97
N ILE A 54 20.08 30.86 -58.52
CA ILE A 54 19.89 31.10 -57.06
C ILE A 54 18.83 30.14 -56.49
N PHE A 55 17.68 29.95 -57.16
CA PHE A 55 16.68 29.00 -56.73
C PHE A 55 17.19 27.57 -56.67
N LEU A 56 18.02 27.14 -57.63
CA LEU A 56 18.63 25.82 -57.60
C LEU A 56 19.61 25.65 -56.44
N PHE A 57 20.46 26.66 -56.17
CA PHE A 57 21.34 26.62 -55.02
C PHE A 57 20.63 26.63 -53.69
N VAL A 58 19.56 27.46 -53.54
CA VAL A 58 18.71 27.48 -52.33
C VAL A 58 18.01 26.14 -52.15
N GLY A 59 17.46 25.57 -53.22
CA GLY A 59 16.85 24.23 -53.18
C GLY A 59 17.83 23.15 -52.76
N LEU A 60 19.04 23.12 -53.33
CA LEU A 60 20.08 22.18 -53.00
C LEU A 60 20.52 22.34 -51.52
N PHE A 61 20.68 23.59 -51.06
CA PHE A 61 21.05 23.89 -49.68
C PHE A 61 19.98 23.36 -48.69
N MET A 62 18.67 23.60 -49.02
CA MET A 62 17.57 23.07 -48.17
C MET A 62 17.57 21.54 -48.11
N VAL A 63 17.84 20.86 -49.23
CA VAL A 63 17.96 19.39 -49.25
C VAL A 63 19.09 18.90 -48.37
N LEU A 64 20.28 19.57 -48.43
CA LEU A 64 21.42 19.22 -47.59
C LEU A 64 21.12 19.43 -46.10
N VAL A 65 20.48 20.54 -45.73
CA VAL A 65 20.07 20.82 -44.35
C VAL A 65 19.07 19.77 -43.86
N PHE A 66 18.07 19.42 -44.69
CA PHE A 66 17.13 18.38 -44.39
C PHE A 66 17.76 17.00 -44.21
N ALA A 67 18.68 16.64 -45.10
CA ALA A 67 19.45 15.40 -45.00
C ALA A 67 20.28 15.34 -43.72
N ALA A 68 20.96 16.43 -43.36
CA ALA A 68 21.71 16.51 -42.09
C ALA A 68 20.80 16.41 -40.87
N PHE A 69 19.64 17.07 -40.91
CA PHE A 69 18.61 16.95 -39.86
C PHE A 69 18.11 15.51 -39.70
N MET A 70 17.74 14.86 -40.81
CA MET A 70 17.29 13.46 -40.79
C MET A 70 18.37 12.50 -40.29
N TYR A 71 19.63 12.69 -40.71
CA TYR A 71 20.73 11.90 -40.22
C TYR A 71 20.93 12.05 -38.72
N ASN A 72 20.88 13.29 -38.22
CA ASN A 72 21.01 13.53 -36.78
C ASN A 72 19.83 12.92 -36.02
N ARG A 73 18.59 13.06 -36.50
CA ARG A 73 17.39 12.42 -35.90
C ARG A 73 17.52 10.89 -35.88
N PHE A 74 17.95 10.29 -36.95
CA PHE A 74 18.18 8.85 -37.04
C PHE A 74 19.22 8.40 -36.00
N LYS A 75 20.34 9.10 -35.91
CA LYS A 75 21.38 8.79 -34.93
C LYS A 75 20.91 8.92 -33.48
N VAL A 76 20.14 9.97 -33.16
CA VAL A 76 19.56 10.17 -31.83
C VAL A 76 18.53 9.07 -31.51
N THR A 77 17.62 8.78 -32.43
CA THR A 77 16.59 7.76 -32.27
C THR A 77 17.21 6.37 -32.08
N SER A 78 18.25 6.03 -32.83
CA SER A 78 18.97 4.77 -32.69
C SER A 78 19.67 4.65 -31.34
N ARG A 79 20.28 5.72 -30.83
CA ARG A 79 20.89 5.75 -29.50
C ARG A 79 19.82 5.59 -28.40
N GLN A 80 18.69 6.31 -28.51
CA GLN A 80 17.59 6.18 -27.56
C GLN A 80 17.02 4.77 -27.54
N LYS A 81 16.85 4.14 -28.71
CA LYS A 81 16.39 2.75 -28.80
C LYS A 81 17.32 1.79 -28.05
N ASN A 82 18.62 1.91 -28.23
CA ASN A 82 19.59 1.07 -27.54
C ASN A 82 19.58 1.29 -26.01
N ILE A 83 19.42 2.54 -25.56
CA ILE A 83 19.32 2.86 -24.12
C ILE A 83 18.05 2.25 -23.53
N ILE A 84 16.91 2.40 -24.22
CA ILE A 84 15.63 1.82 -23.79
C ILE A 84 15.71 0.30 -23.70
N GLU A 85 16.33 -0.36 -24.67
CA GLU A 85 16.54 -1.81 -24.69
C GLU A 85 17.40 -2.28 -23.50
N GLN A 86 18.50 -1.57 -23.21
CA GLN A 86 19.33 -1.86 -22.05
C GLN A 86 18.58 -1.64 -20.73
N GLN A 87 17.81 -0.55 -20.61
CA GLN A 87 16.98 -0.29 -19.43
C GLN A 87 15.91 -1.37 -19.24
N LYS A 88 15.28 -1.82 -20.32
CA LYS A 88 14.31 -2.91 -20.27
C LYS A 88 14.92 -4.20 -19.74
N ILE A 89 16.08 -4.60 -20.27
CA ILE A 89 16.79 -5.80 -19.80
C ILE A 89 17.18 -5.66 -18.32
N GLN A 90 17.64 -4.49 -17.90
CA GLN A 90 18.01 -4.23 -16.51
C GLN A 90 16.79 -4.28 -15.58
N THR A 91 15.66 -3.67 -16.01
CA THR A 91 14.40 -3.70 -15.24
C THR A 91 13.86 -5.11 -15.09
N GLU A 92 13.93 -5.92 -16.15
CA GLU A 92 13.49 -7.33 -16.11
C GLU A 92 14.34 -8.14 -15.11
N LYS A 93 15.67 -7.99 -15.14
CA LYS A 93 16.55 -8.64 -14.15
C LYS A 93 16.28 -8.19 -12.71
N GLN A 94 16.02 -6.90 -12.50
CA GLN A 94 15.68 -6.38 -11.18
C GLN A 94 14.35 -6.94 -10.69
N LYS A 95 13.37 -7.08 -11.59
CA LYS A 95 12.06 -7.67 -11.28
C LYS A 95 12.20 -9.14 -10.88
N GLU A 96 12.94 -9.94 -11.64
CA GLU A 96 13.21 -11.34 -11.29
C GLU A 96 13.88 -11.47 -9.92
N LEU A 97 14.89 -10.64 -9.63
CA LEU A 97 15.57 -10.65 -8.33
C LEU A 97 14.64 -10.25 -7.18
N ILE A 98 13.78 -9.25 -7.39
CA ILE A 98 12.78 -8.83 -6.39
C ILE A 98 11.77 -9.96 -6.13
N GLU A 99 11.28 -10.61 -7.18
CA GLU A 99 10.33 -11.73 -7.06
C GLU A 99 10.96 -12.92 -6.30
N GLU A 100 12.22 -13.23 -6.56
CA GLU A 100 12.98 -14.26 -5.84
C GLU A 100 13.12 -13.92 -4.35
N HIS A 101 13.57 -12.71 -4.01
CA HIS A 101 13.70 -12.26 -2.62
C HIS A 101 12.35 -12.17 -1.89
N GLN A 102 11.30 -11.74 -2.59
CA GLN A 102 9.95 -11.74 -2.01
C GLN A 102 9.50 -13.16 -1.66
N LYS A 103 9.73 -14.12 -2.55
CA LYS A 103 9.40 -15.52 -2.31
C LYS A 103 10.16 -16.08 -1.10
N GLU A 104 11.48 -15.89 -1.04
CA GLU A 104 12.30 -16.31 0.10
C GLU A 104 11.82 -15.71 1.42
N THR A 105 11.46 -14.42 1.39
CA THR A 105 10.94 -13.71 2.58
C THR A 105 9.60 -14.30 3.02
N ILE A 106 8.67 -14.51 2.09
CA ILE A 106 7.36 -15.11 2.37
C ILE A 106 7.51 -16.55 2.89
N ASP A 107 8.41 -17.34 2.31
CA ASP A 107 8.68 -18.70 2.77
C ASP A 107 9.24 -18.72 4.20
N SER A 108 10.13 -17.78 4.53
CA SER A 108 10.67 -17.60 5.88
C SER A 108 9.59 -17.21 6.89
N ILE A 109 8.69 -16.29 6.53
CA ILE A 109 7.56 -15.88 7.39
C ILE A 109 6.55 -17.03 7.54
N ASN A 110 6.29 -17.82 6.50
CA ASN A 110 5.45 -19.01 6.58
C ASN A 110 6.04 -20.08 7.52
N TYR A 111 7.36 -20.19 7.58
CA TYR A 111 8.01 -21.04 8.57
C TYR A 111 7.82 -20.51 9.98
N ALA A 112 7.99 -19.20 10.20
CA ALA A 112 7.72 -18.54 11.49
C ALA A 112 6.25 -18.76 11.93
N LYS A 113 5.28 -18.68 11.00
CA LYS A 113 3.88 -19.04 11.25
C LYS A 113 3.73 -20.45 11.82
N LYS A 114 4.41 -21.45 11.24
CA LYS A 114 4.34 -22.81 11.72
C LYS A 114 4.85 -22.94 13.16
N ILE A 115 5.92 -22.21 13.51
CA ILE A 115 6.44 -22.18 14.87
C ILE A 115 5.41 -21.53 15.82
N GLN A 116 4.86 -20.38 15.46
CA GLN A 116 3.87 -19.68 16.27
C GLN A 116 2.63 -20.56 16.51
N TYR A 117 2.07 -21.15 15.46
CA TYR A 117 0.89 -22.02 15.58
C TYR A 117 1.14 -23.28 16.41
N ALA A 118 2.36 -23.81 16.41
CA ALA A 118 2.73 -24.93 17.27
C ALA A 118 2.75 -24.60 18.76
N LEU A 119 2.85 -23.31 19.12
CA LEU A 119 2.85 -22.83 20.50
C LEU A 119 1.47 -22.36 20.98
N LEU A 120 0.53 -22.12 20.06
CA LEU A 120 -0.85 -21.83 20.43
C LEU A 120 -1.49 -23.01 21.18
N ALA A 121 -2.57 -22.74 21.90
CA ALA A 121 -3.30 -23.78 22.62
C ALA A 121 -3.77 -24.89 21.66
N PRO A 122 -3.38 -26.15 21.85
CA PRO A 122 -3.83 -27.24 20.97
C PRO A 122 -5.33 -27.49 21.11
N ASP A 123 -6.03 -27.65 19.99
CA ASP A 123 -7.46 -27.98 19.96
C ASP A 123 -7.83 -29.15 20.87
N LYS A 124 -6.99 -30.20 20.90
CA LYS A 124 -7.20 -31.36 21.77
C LYS A 124 -7.24 -30.99 23.26
N LEU A 125 -6.39 -30.05 23.67
CA LEU A 125 -6.37 -29.56 25.05
C LEU A 125 -7.62 -28.76 25.36
N LEU A 126 -7.97 -27.81 24.48
CA LEU A 126 -9.17 -26.99 24.67
C LEU A 126 -10.43 -27.87 24.72
N LYS A 127 -10.64 -28.78 23.78
CA LYS A 127 -11.76 -29.72 23.75
C LYS A 127 -11.83 -30.64 24.97
N SER A 128 -10.70 -30.93 25.60
CA SER A 128 -10.68 -31.78 26.81
C SER A 128 -11.04 -31.02 28.10
N LYS A 129 -10.97 -29.66 28.07
CA LYS A 129 -11.13 -28.81 29.26
C LYS A 129 -12.31 -27.86 29.18
N LEU A 130 -12.70 -27.47 27.99
CA LEU A 130 -13.79 -26.58 27.72
C LEU A 130 -14.90 -27.38 27.00
N ALA A 131 -15.99 -27.64 27.68
CA ALA A 131 -17.05 -28.51 27.16
C ALA A 131 -17.60 -27.99 25.84
N GLU A 132 -18.02 -26.74 25.79
CA GLU A 132 -18.47 -26.06 24.59
C GLU A 132 -17.69 -24.76 24.43
N HIS A 133 -16.92 -24.65 23.32
CA HIS A 133 -16.16 -23.44 23.05
C HIS A 133 -15.96 -23.25 21.54
N PHE A 134 -15.60 -22.02 21.15
CA PHE A 134 -15.03 -21.72 19.84
C PHE A 134 -13.84 -20.79 19.98
N VAL A 135 -12.99 -20.81 18.95
CA VAL A 135 -11.88 -19.87 18.75
C VAL A 135 -12.06 -19.24 17.38
N LEU A 136 -12.28 -17.93 17.34
CA LEU A 136 -12.20 -17.12 16.13
C LEU A 136 -10.86 -16.41 16.14
N PHE A 137 -9.91 -16.89 15.32
CA PHE A 137 -8.56 -16.32 15.20
C PHE A 137 -8.28 -15.97 13.76
N LYS A 138 -8.16 -14.67 13.47
CA LYS A 138 -7.93 -14.12 12.14
C LYS A 138 -6.77 -13.13 12.20
N PRO A 139 -5.53 -13.60 11.99
CA PRO A 139 -4.40 -12.71 11.85
C PRO A 139 -4.58 -11.73 10.70
N LYS A 140 -4.12 -10.49 10.87
CA LYS A 140 -4.05 -9.47 9.82
C LYS A 140 -2.99 -9.83 8.79
N ASP A 141 -1.84 -10.27 9.25
CA ASP A 141 -0.68 -10.65 8.44
C ASP A 141 -0.52 -12.19 8.43
N ILE A 142 0.59 -12.68 7.88
CA ILE A 142 0.90 -14.13 7.86
C ILE A 142 1.07 -14.67 9.28
N VAL A 143 1.61 -13.85 10.19
CA VAL A 143 1.81 -14.12 11.62
C VAL A 143 1.14 -13.02 12.44
N SER A 144 0.90 -13.22 13.73
CA SER A 144 0.05 -12.40 14.58
C SER A 144 0.75 -11.92 15.85
N GLY A 145 0.42 -10.68 16.30
CA GLY A 145 0.70 -10.22 17.65
C GLY A 145 -0.25 -10.86 18.65
N ASP A 146 -1.51 -11.05 18.25
CA ASP A 146 -2.52 -11.75 19.06
C ASP A 146 -2.19 -13.24 19.19
N PHE A 147 -2.48 -13.78 20.36
CA PHE A 147 -2.35 -15.22 20.58
C PHE A 147 -3.28 -15.71 21.69
N TYR A 148 -3.59 -17.00 21.62
CA TYR A 148 -4.22 -17.73 22.71
C TYR A 148 -3.32 -18.90 23.11
N TRP A 149 -3.18 -19.08 24.42
CA TRP A 149 -2.28 -20.11 24.95
C TRP A 149 -2.95 -20.82 26.14
N ALA A 150 -2.76 -22.12 26.25
CA ALA A 150 -3.30 -22.88 27.36
C ALA A 150 -2.32 -23.94 27.86
N THR A 151 -2.42 -24.23 29.14
CA THR A 151 -1.65 -25.31 29.76
C THR A 151 -2.39 -25.91 30.96
N GLU A 152 -2.03 -27.14 31.29
CA GLU A 152 -2.35 -27.76 32.57
C GLU A 152 -1.14 -27.78 33.46
N HIS A 153 -1.31 -27.42 34.71
CA HIS A 153 -0.29 -27.52 35.72
C HIS A 153 -0.90 -27.69 37.12
N GLN A 154 -0.41 -28.66 37.89
CA GLN A 154 -0.84 -28.95 39.30
C GLN A 154 -2.36 -29.05 39.47
N GLY A 155 -3.05 -29.75 38.54
CA GLY A 155 -4.50 -29.97 38.66
C GLY A 155 -5.34 -28.76 38.26
N LYS A 156 -4.74 -27.71 37.69
CA LYS A 156 -5.40 -26.52 37.17
C LYS A 156 -5.23 -26.39 35.67
N PHE A 157 -6.23 -25.83 34.99
CA PHE A 157 -6.17 -25.47 33.58
C PHE A 157 -6.10 -23.95 33.49
N TYR A 158 -5.17 -23.48 32.67
CA TYR A 158 -4.93 -22.06 32.38
C TYR A 158 -5.22 -21.77 30.90
N LEU A 159 -5.93 -20.67 30.63
CA LEU A 159 -6.13 -20.15 29.29
C LEU A 159 -5.83 -18.65 29.27
N ALA A 160 -4.92 -18.24 28.39
CA ALA A 160 -4.59 -16.84 28.13
C ALA A 160 -5.13 -16.43 26.76
N VAL A 161 -5.70 -15.23 26.68
CA VAL A 161 -6.06 -14.51 25.44
C VAL A 161 -5.35 -13.17 25.51
N CYS A 162 -4.46 -12.93 24.59
CA CYS A 162 -3.49 -11.83 24.67
C CYS A 162 -3.36 -11.12 23.32
N ASP A 163 -3.16 -9.81 23.40
CA ASP A 163 -2.85 -8.90 22.32
C ASP A 163 -1.48 -8.29 22.60
N SER A 164 -0.47 -8.70 21.85
CA SER A 164 0.91 -8.19 22.02
C SER A 164 1.10 -6.92 21.18
N THR A 165 1.91 -6.01 21.72
CA THR A 165 2.30 -4.78 20.99
C THR A 165 2.82 -5.08 19.59
N GLY A 166 2.14 -4.51 18.57
CA GLY A 166 2.50 -4.62 17.16
C GLY A 166 1.90 -5.84 16.45
N HIS A 167 1.79 -5.76 15.15
CA HIS A 167 1.27 -6.82 14.29
C HIS A 167 2.35 -7.36 13.34
N GLY A 168 2.04 -8.41 12.58
CA GLY A 168 2.99 -9.04 11.67
C GLY A 168 4.20 -9.64 12.38
N VAL A 169 5.38 -9.56 11.76
CA VAL A 169 6.60 -10.20 12.28
C VAL A 169 7.03 -9.68 13.65
N PRO A 170 7.07 -8.37 13.92
CA PRO A 170 7.40 -7.87 15.28
C PRO A 170 6.42 -8.37 16.34
N GLY A 171 5.09 -8.27 16.07
CA GLY A 171 4.07 -8.79 16.99
C GLY A 171 4.21 -10.29 17.25
N ALA A 172 4.53 -11.07 16.21
CA ALA A 172 4.77 -12.50 16.36
C ALA A 172 5.95 -12.83 17.29
N PHE A 173 7.05 -12.09 17.22
CA PHE A 173 8.15 -12.26 18.15
C PHE A 173 7.73 -11.92 19.58
N MET A 174 6.94 -10.85 19.76
CA MET A 174 6.39 -10.49 21.06
C MET A 174 5.46 -11.60 21.59
N SER A 175 4.58 -12.16 20.77
CA SER A 175 3.71 -13.26 21.19
C SER A 175 4.50 -14.51 21.61
N LEU A 176 5.55 -14.89 20.88
CA LEU A 176 6.42 -16.01 21.25
C LEU A 176 7.11 -15.79 22.58
N LEU A 177 7.62 -14.59 22.82
CA LEU A 177 8.29 -14.21 24.07
C LEU A 177 7.28 -14.26 25.25
N ASN A 178 6.09 -13.72 25.06
CA ASN A 178 5.02 -13.73 26.04
C ASN A 178 4.56 -15.15 26.39
N ILE A 179 4.39 -16.02 25.40
CA ILE A 179 4.09 -17.45 25.60
C ILE A 179 5.19 -18.12 26.41
N GLY A 180 6.46 -17.84 26.10
CA GLY A 180 7.61 -18.35 26.84
C GLY A 180 7.55 -17.96 28.32
N PHE A 181 7.31 -16.70 28.63
CA PHE A 181 7.21 -16.20 30.01
C PHE A 181 5.97 -16.71 30.77
N LEU A 182 4.82 -16.85 30.10
CA LEU A 182 3.65 -17.50 30.68
C LEU A 182 3.95 -18.95 31.06
N SER A 183 4.61 -19.69 30.18
CA SER A 183 5.02 -21.07 30.41
C SER A 183 6.05 -21.17 31.56
N GLU A 184 7.07 -20.31 31.58
CA GLU A 184 8.07 -20.22 32.66
C GLU A 184 7.38 -19.95 34.00
N ALA A 185 6.49 -18.94 34.07
CA ALA A 185 5.80 -18.59 35.31
C ALA A 185 5.02 -19.75 35.89
N ILE A 186 4.22 -20.44 35.09
CA ILE A 186 3.31 -21.49 35.56
C ILE A 186 4.07 -22.80 35.78
N LYS A 187 4.86 -23.27 34.79
CA LYS A 187 5.46 -24.61 34.82
C LYS A 187 6.76 -24.68 35.60
N GLU A 188 7.62 -23.65 35.52
CA GLU A 188 8.93 -23.68 36.13
C GLU A 188 8.93 -23.00 37.49
N LYS A 189 8.27 -21.84 37.61
CA LYS A 189 8.18 -21.10 38.86
C LYS A 189 7.05 -21.56 39.76
N ASN A 190 6.13 -22.43 39.23
CA ASN A 190 4.98 -22.96 39.94
C ASN A 190 4.05 -21.86 40.51
N ILE A 191 3.92 -20.74 39.75
CA ILE A 191 3.02 -19.67 40.12
C ILE A 191 1.57 -20.08 39.76
N ILE A 192 0.70 -20.09 40.77
CA ILE A 192 -0.66 -20.63 40.63
C ILE A 192 -1.70 -19.55 40.30
N HIS A 193 -1.55 -18.37 40.92
CA HIS A 193 -2.57 -17.33 40.77
C HIS A 193 -2.37 -16.47 39.52
N PRO A 194 -3.39 -16.27 38.66
CA PRO A 194 -3.31 -15.52 37.42
C PRO A 194 -2.68 -14.12 37.55
N ASN A 195 -3.00 -13.40 38.61
CA ASN A 195 -2.45 -12.07 38.86
C ASN A 195 -0.94 -12.10 39.14
N GLU A 196 -0.45 -13.09 39.86
CA GLU A 196 0.99 -13.29 40.14
C GLU A 196 1.70 -13.71 38.85
N VAL A 197 1.08 -14.54 38.01
CA VAL A 197 1.61 -14.90 36.70
C VAL A 197 1.79 -13.65 35.85
N LEU A 198 0.78 -12.79 35.71
CA LEU A 198 0.87 -11.55 34.93
C LEU A 198 1.92 -10.59 35.52
N ASN A 199 2.05 -10.49 36.86
CA ASN A 199 3.11 -9.69 37.49
C ASN A 199 4.52 -10.24 37.17
N TYR A 200 4.67 -11.56 37.19
CA TYR A 200 5.95 -12.21 36.82
C TYR A 200 6.26 -11.94 35.33
N VAL A 201 5.34 -12.17 34.43
CA VAL A 201 5.53 -11.94 32.98
C VAL A 201 5.90 -10.48 32.72
N ARG A 202 5.21 -9.52 33.35
CA ARG A 202 5.54 -8.09 33.25
C ARG A 202 6.97 -7.80 33.66
N LYS A 203 7.41 -8.35 34.78
CA LYS A 203 8.79 -8.20 35.25
C LYS A 203 9.78 -8.74 34.23
N ARG A 204 9.55 -9.94 33.72
CA ARG A 204 10.40 -10.60 32.73
C ARG A 204 10.49 -9.81 31.41
N LEU A 205 9.36 -9.27 30.93
CA LEU A 205 9.32 -8.40 29.73
C LEU A 205 10.18 -7.15 29.92
N ILE A 206 9.97 -6.42 31.03
CA ILE A 206 10.72 -5.20 31.31
C ILE A 206 12.24 -5.48 31.43
N GLU A 207 12.63 -6.59 32.08
CA GLU A 207 14.03 -6.99 32.18
C GLU A 207 14.66 -7.39 30.84
N SER A 208 13.86 -8.00 29.93
CA SER A 208 14.37 -8.55 28.66
C SER A 208 14.45 -7.51 27.53
N ILE A 209 13.47 -6.62 27.41
CA ILE A 209 13.34 -5.67 26.28
C ILE A 209 13.17 -4.21 26.70
N GLY A 210 13.12 -3.92 28.00
CA GLY A 210 12.81 -2.57 28.53
C GLY A 210 13.90 -1.51 28.34
N ASN A 211 15.05 -1.83 27.73
CA ASN A 211 16.19 -0.92 27.64
C ASN A 211 16.10 0.14 26.54
N ASP A 212 15.24 -0.04 25.54
CA ASP A 212 15.20 0.81 24.34
C ASP A 212 14.14 1.93 24.38
N GLY A 213 13.52 2.16 25.53
CA GLY A 213 12.52 3.25 25.68
C GLY A 213 11.15 2.96 25.06
N GLN A 214 10.96 1.84 24.39
CA GLN A 214 9.68 1.41 23.84
C GLN A 214 8.77 0.87 24.95
N GLN A 215 7.45 1.07 24.80
CA GLN A 215 6.45 0.55 25.72
C GLN A 215 5.92 -0.81 25.21
N ASP A 216 6.82 -1.78 25.07
CA ASP A 216 6.42 -3.11 24.63
C ASP A 216 5.76 -3.90 25.77
N GLY A 217 4.73 -4.66 25.41
CA GLY A 217 3.95 -5.41 26.36
C GLY A 217 2.83 -6.19 25.69
N MET A 218 1.82 -6.54 26.48
CA MET A 218 0.59 -7.12 25.98
C MET A 218 -0.60 -6.70 26.83
N ASP A 219 -1.75 -6.61 26.22
CA ASP A 219 -3.04 -6.66 26.87
C ASP A 219 -3.46 -8.12 27.00
N ALA A 220 -3.98 -8.53 28.16
CA ALA A 220 -4.13 -9.94 28.43
C ALA A 220 -5.31 -10.25 29.36
N VAL A 221 -5.95 -11.37 29.11
CA VAL A 221 -6.82 -12.05 30.07
C VAL A 221 -6.24 -13.44 30.31
N LEU A 222 -5.90 -13.73 31.56
CA LEU A 222 -5.48 -15.08 31.99
C LEU A 222 -6.54 -15.63 32.92
N ILE A 223 -7.19 -16.72 32.55
CA ILE A 223 -8.12 -17.45 33.38
C ILE A 223 -7.49 -18.73 33.93
N CYS A 224 -7.93 -19.13 35.11
CA CYS A 224 -7.53 -20.38 35.77
C CYS A 224 -8.78 -21.07 36.33
N MET A 225 -8.95 -22.35 36.02
CA MET A 225 -10.05 -23.21 36.53
C MET A 225 -9.50 -24.56 36.99
N ASP A 226 -10.22 -25.22 37.88
CA ASP A 226 -9.85 -26.54 38.33
C ASP A 226 -10.01 -27.60 37.24
N LYS A 227 -9.07 -28.53 37.20
CA LYS A 227 -8.93 -29.56 36.15
C LYS A 227 -10.20 -30.43 36.00
N ASN A 228 -10.90 -30.69 37.08
CA ASN A 228 -11.99 -31.66 37.11
C ASN A 228 -13.38 -31.06 36.80
N GLY A 229 -13.45 -29.75 36.48
CA GLY A 229 -14.74 -29.09 36.14
C GLY A 229 -15.80 -29.09 37.25
N ASN A 230 -15.45 -29.55 38.47
CA ASN A 230 -16.36 -29.63 39.58
C ASN A 230 -16.60 -28.29 40.27
N SER A 231 -15.86 -27.25 39.90
CA SER A 231 -16.05 -25.91 40.41
C SER A 231 -16.41 -24.97 39.25
N ASN A 232 -17.61 -24.41 39.32
CA ASN A 232 -18.02 -23.34 38.42
C ASN A 232 -17.32 -22.02 38.73
N ILE A 233 -16.29 -22.05 39.56
CA ILE A 233 -15.51 -20.87 39.94
C ILE A 233 -14.28 -20.77 39.05
N ILE A 234 -14.18 -19.64 38.35
CA ILE A 234 -12.99 -19.25 37.58
C ILE A 234 -12.28 -18.12 38.30
N THR A 235 -11.00 -18.27 38.53
CA THR A 235 -10.14 -17.15 38.92
C THR A 235 -9.47 -16.57 37.70
N TYR A 236 -9.27 -15.26 37.67
CA TYR A 236 -8.63 -14.61 36.52
C TYR A 236 -7.88 -13.33 36.91
N ALA A 237 -7.03 -12.88 36.03
CA ALA A 237 -6.46 -11.54 36.02
C ALA A 237 -6.57 -10.96 34.59
N ALA A 238 -6.83 -9.67 34.50
CA ALA A 238 -7.09 -8.99 33.25
C ALA A 238 -6.33 -7.67 33.20
N ALA A 239 -5.55 -7.49 32.13
CA ALA A 239 -4.74 -6.32 31.84
C ALA A 239 -5.34 -5.62 30.61
N ASN A 240 -5.86 -4.40 30.74
CA ASN A 240 -6.55 -3.59 29.73
C ASN A 240 -7.78 -4.25 29.06
N ASN A 241 -7.70 -5.51 28.67
CA ASN A 241 -8.81 -6.26 28.08
C ASN A 241 -9.70 -6.86 29.19
N ALA A 242 -11.01 -6.66 29.09
CA ALA A 242 -11.97 -7.22 30.04
C ALA A 242 -12.54 -8.52 29.51
N PRO A 243 -12.61 -9.58 30.33
CA PRO A 243 -13.51 -10.69 30.02
C PRO A 243 -14.98 -10.22 30.06
N VAL A 244 -15.80 -10.81 29.22
CA VAL A 244 -17.24 -10.50 29.18
C VAL A 244 -18.06 -11.75 29.47
N LEU A 245 -18.99 -11.60 30.38
CA LEU A 245 -19.97 -12.64 30.69
C LEU A 245 -21.33 -12.27 30.12
N VAL A 246 -21.92 -13.19 29.36
CA VAL A 246 -23.34 -13.12 29.04
C VAL A 246 -24.04 -14.21 29.83
N THR A 247 -24.88 -13.79 30.76
CA THR A 247 -25.71 -14.65 31.63
C THR A 247 -27.17 -14.41 31.36
N LYS A 248 -28.05 -15.22 31.97
CA LYS A 248 -29.51 -15.08 31.89
C LYS A 248 -30.09 -14.67 33.24
N ASP A 249 -30.98 -13.71 33.19
CA ASP A 249 -31.88 -13.41 34.32
C ASP A 249 -33.36 -13.60 33.91
N ASP A 250 -34.26 -13.23 34.77
CA ASP A 250 -35.72 -13.35 34.54
C ASP A 250 -36.23 -12.49 33.37
N LEU A 251 -35.41 -11.50 32.91
CA LEU A 251 -35.75 -10.55 31.85
C LEU A 251 -35.06 -10.88 30.52
N GLY A 252 -34.08 -11.80 30.50
CA GLY A 252 -33.40 -12.22 29.31
C GLY A 252 -31.86 -12.33 29.45
N SER A 253 -31.14 -12.12 28.38
CA SER A 253 -29.67 -12.16 28.41
C SER A 253 -29.08 -10.85 28.92
N VAL A 254 -28.24 -10.93 29.93
CA VAL A 254 -27.52 -9.81 30.56
C VAL A 254 -26.07 -9.86 30.22
N PHE A 255 -25.52 -8.69 29.79
CA PHE A 255 -24.11 -8.49 29.49
C PHE A 255 -23.40 -7.88 30.70
N ILE A 256 -22.31 -8.50 31.11
CA ILE A 256 -21.48 -8.06 32.25
C ILE A 256 -20.03 -7.96 31.79
N GLU A 257 -19.51 -6.72 31.70
CA GLU A 257 -18.08 -6.50 31.58
C GLU A 257 -17.43 -6.76 32.94
N LEU A 258 -16.52 -7.75 33.00
CA LEU A 258 -15.89 -8.15 34.25
C LEU A 258 -14.75 -7.19 34.59
N PRO A 259 -14.37 -7.05 35.87
CA PRO A 259 -13.28 -6.19 36.30
C PRO A 259 -11.94 -6.47 35.62
N LYS A 260 -11.22 -5.38 35.30
CA LYS A 260 -9.87 -5.40 34.73
C LYS A 260 -8.98 -4.35 35.37
N ASP A 261 -7.68 -4.54 35.33
CA ASP A 261 -6.70 -3.51 35.64
C ASP A 261 -6.38 -2.69 34.37
N LYS A 262 -6.43 -1.36 34.50
CA LYS A 262 -6.16 -0.43 33.37
C LYS A 262 -4.66 -0.18 33.25
N MET A 263 -3.94 -1.21 32.89
CA MET A 263 -2.49 -1.21 32.64
C MET A 263 -2.10 -2.46 31.84
N PRO A 264 -1.11 -2.38 30.95
CA PRO A 264 -0.60 -3.54 30.19
C PRO A 264 0.27 -4.45 31.03
N VAL A 265 0.47 -5.67 30.57
CA VAL A 265 1.54 -6.56 31.00
C VAL A 265 2.83 -6.14 30.27
N GLY A 266 3.51 -5.11 30.78
CA GLY A 266 4.66 -4.49 30.17
C GLY A 266 5.04 -3.19 30.87
N LYS A 267 5.82 -2.37 30.18
CA LYS A 267 6.18 -1.04 30.65
C LYS A 267 4.99 -0.08 30.42
N GLY A 268 4.54 0.61 31.45
CA GLY A 268 3.44 1.55 31.40
C GLY A 268 3.59 2.63 32.46
N GLU A 269 2.66 3.59 32.47
CA GLU A 269 2.61 4.65 33.50
C GLU A 269 2.29 4.11 34.88
N ARG A 270 1.53 2.99 34.94
CA ARG A 270 1.14 2.30 36.16
C ARG A 270 1.89 0.99 36.27
N ILE A 271 2.42 0.75 37.47
CA ILE A 271 3.20 -0.45 37.83
C ILE A 271 2.59 -1.19 39.03
N ASP A 272 1.36 -0.87 39.39
CA ASP A 272 0.63 -1.57 40.46
C ASP A 272 0.57 -3.10 40.18
N SER A 273 0.43 -3.90 41.23
CA SER A 273 0.21 -5.34 41.08
C SER A 273 -1.18 -5.61 40.46
N PHE A 274 -1.26 -6.58 39.54
CA PHE A 274 -2.53 -7.06 39.01
C PHE A 274 -3.37 -7.68 40.13
N LYS A 275 -4.69 -7.53 40.02
CA LYS A 275 -5.64 -8.05 41.02
C LYS A 275 -6.13 -9.43 40.63
N LEU A 276 -6.20 -10.33 41.61
CA LEU A 276 -6.88 -11.58 41.44
C LEU A 276 -8.39 -11.34 41.51
N GLN A 277 -9.10 -11.79 40.47
CA GLN A 277 -10.56 -11.76 40.40
C GLN A 277 -11.10 -13.18 40.46
N SER A 278 -12.34 -13.32 40.88
CA SER A 278 -13.05 -14.60 40.90
C SER A 278 -14.48 -14.40 40.45
N ILE A 279 -14.97 -15.34 39.65
CA ILE A 279 -16.35 -15.36 39.18
C ILE A 279 -16.92 -16.77 39.31
N THR A 280 -18.18 -16.86 39.72
CA THR A 280 -18.95 -18.10 39.69
C THR A 280 -19.85 -18.09 38.46
N LEU A 281 -19.66 -19.09 37.60
CA LEU A 281 -20.45 -19.25 36.39
C LEU A 281 -21.64 -20.14 36.63
N GLN A 282 -22.74 -19.87 35.95
CA GLN A 282 -23.95 -20.66 35.98
C GLN A 282 -24.08 -21.48 34.68
N LYS A 283 -24.95 -22.48 34.71
CA LYS A 283 -25.30 -23.25 33.51
C LYS A 283 -25.84 -22.31 32.43
N ASP A 284 -25.43 -22.51 31.20
CA ASP A 284 -25.78 -21.72 30.00
C ASP A 284 -25.15 -20.32 29.96
N ASP A 285 -24.30 -19.95 30.92
CA ASP A 285 -23.46 -18.75 30.82
C ASP A 285 -22.46 -18.89 29.66
N VAL A 286 -22.19 -17.77 28.99
CA VAL A 286 -21.13 -17.69 27.97
C VAL A 286 -20.11 -16.66 28.38
N LEU A 287 -18.88 -17.12 28.58
CA LEU A 287 -17.73 -16.25 28.83
C LEU A 287 -17.01 -15.97 27.50
N TYR A 288 -16.86 -14.69 27.16
CA TYR A 288 -16.13 -14.23 25.99
C TYR A 288 -14.82 -13.56 26.40
N LEU A 289 -13.71 -13.97 25.74
CA LEU A 289 -12.40 -13.38 25.85
C LEU A 289 -11.99 -12.91 24.45
N TYR A 290 -11.62 -11.64 24.29
CA TYR A 290 -11.32 -11.10 22.97
C TYR A 290 -10.30 -9.97 23.01
N THR A 291 -9.65 -9.73 21.88
CA THR A 291 -8.75 -8.60 21.60
C THR A 291 -9.53 -7.47 20.92
N ASP A 292 -8.90 -6.33 20.69
CA ASP A 292 -9.58 -5.13 20.20
C ASP A 292 -9.85 -5.15 18.68
N GLY A 293 -9.15 -5.97 17.90
CA GLY A 293 -9.16 -5.92 16.44
C GLY A 293 -10.54 -6.08 15.79
N PHE A 294 -11.48 -6.85 16.43
CA PHE A 294 -12.84 -6.94 15.92
C PHE A 294 -13.57 -5.59 16.05
N ALA A 295 -13.47 -4.96 17.22
CA ALA A 295 -14.11 -3.68 17.51
C ALA A 295 -13.50 -2.52 16.73
N ASP A 296 -12.21 -2.62 16.43
CA ASP A 296 -11.43 -1.60 15.76
C ASP A 296 -11.49 -1.68 14.23
N GLN A 297 -12.04 -2.77 13.67
CA GLN A 297 -12.20 -2.93 12.23
C GLN A 297 -13.05 -1.83 11.62
N PHE A 298 -12.50 -1.17 10.59
CA PHE A 298 -13.24 -0.20 9.78
C PHE A 298 -14.10 -0.91 8.74
N GLY A 299 -15.32 -0.37 8.52
CA GLY A 299 -16.23 -0.97 7.55
C GLY A 299 -17.63 -0.37 7.58
N GLY A 300 -18.57 -1.16 7.07
CA GLY A 300 -19.96 -0.77 6.94
C GLY A 300 -20.19 0.36 5.94
N PRO A 301 -21.45 0.82 5.76
CA PRO A 301 -21.79 1.79 4.71
C PRO A 301 -21.09 3.15 4.83
N LYS A 302 -20.56 3.48 6.01
CA LYS A 302 -19.92 4.77 6.33
C LYS A 302 -18.41 4.66 6.57
N GLY A 303 -17.80 3.50 6.39
CA GLY A 303 -16.38 3.27 6.63
C GLY A 303 -15.93 3.61 8.06
N LYS A 304 -16.73 3.30 9.09
CA LYS A 304 -16.42 3.60 10.49
C LYS A 304 -15.94 2.35 11.24
N LYS A 305 -15.30 2.54 12.41
CA LYS A 305 -14.98 1.44 13.31
C LYS A 305 -16.26 0.71 13.74
N PHE A 306 -16.19 -0.63 13.89
CA PHE A 306 -17.27 -1.48 14.39
C PHE A 306 -17.69 -1.06 15.80
N LYS A 307 -16.72 -0.87 16.68
CA LYS A 307 -16.83 -0.48 18.09
C LYS A 307 -17.34 -1.58 19.02
N TYR A 308 -16.87 -1.54 20.24
CA TYR A 308 -17.28 -2.48 21.31
C TYR A 308 -18.79 -2.54 21.52
N LYS A 309 -19.52 -1.43 21.39
CA LYS A 309 -20.97 -1.43 21.56
C LYS A 309 -21.66 -2.39 20.59
N GLN A 310 -21.30 -2.35 19.31
CA GLN A 310 -21.89 -3.25 18.30
C GLN A 310 -21.45 -4.71 18.52
N LEU A 311 -20.18 -4.92 18.91
CA LEU A 311 -19.68 -6.25 19.25
C LEU A 311 -20.46 -6.83 20.43
N ASN A 312 -20.67 -6.06 21.49
CA ASN A 312 -21.40 -6.49 22.67
C ASN A 312 -22.87 -6.83 22.35
N GLU A 313 -23.56 -6.01 21.55
CA GLU A 313 -24.90 -6.27 21.05
C GLU A 313 -24.94 -7.58 20.24
N LEU A 314 -23.94 -7.82 19.39
CA LEU A 314 -23.83 -9.05 18.61
C LEU A 314 -23.59 -10.29 19.47
N LEU A 315 -22.74 -10.21 20.50
CA LEU A 315 -22.48 -11.28 21.45
C LEU A 315 -23.78 -11.64 22.25
N ILE A 316 -24.48 -10.65 22.77
CA ILE A 316 -25.76 -10.85 23.48
C ILE A 316 -26.79 -11.54 22.58
N ALA A 317 -26.99 -11.02 21.36
CA ALA A 317 -28.01 -11.53 20.43
C ALA A 317 -27.78 -12.99 20.02
N ASN A 318 -26.52 -13.46 20.11
CA ASN A 318 -26.14 -14.80 19.67
C ASN A 318 -25.82 -15.77 20.83
N SER A 319 -25.71 -15.32 22.06
CA SER A 319 -25.30 -16.13 23.22
C SER A 319 -26.17 -17.39 23.43
N ASN A 320 -27.46 -17.36 23.05
CA ASN A 320 -28.37 -18.48 23.14
C ASN A 320 -28.22 -19.54 22.04
N LYS A 321 -27.44 -19.24 20.98
CA LYS A 321 -27.23 -20.19 19.89
C LYS A 321 -26.18 -21.23 20.25
N ALA A 322 -26.18 -22.35 19.54
CA ALA A 322 -25.11 -23.33 19.66
C ALA A 322 -23.74 -22.68 19.43
N ILE A 323 -22.75 -23.09 20.23
CA ILE A 323 -21.45 -22.37 20.30
C ILE A 323 -20.73 -22.31 18.95
N HIS A 324 -20.83 -23.34 18.12
CA HIS A 324 -20.24 -23.36 16.77
C HIS A 324 -20.91 -22.36 15.82
N LEU A 325 -22.25 -22.18 15.93
CA LEU A 325 -23.00 -21.19 15.14
C LEU A 325 -22.62 -19.75 15.52
N GLN A 326 -22.31 -19.52 16.80
CA GLN A 326 -21.83 -18.20 17.23
C GLN A 326 -20.53 -17.84 16.50
N ALA A 327 -19.57 -18.78 16.37
CA ALA A 327 -18.32 -18.55 15.64
C ALA A 327 -18.55 -18.20 14.16
N GLU A 328 -19.44 -18.93 13.49
CA GLU A 328 -19.79 -18.69 12.08
C GLU A 328 -20.43 -17.32 11.87
N ILE A 329 -21.37 -16.94 12.75
CA ILE A 329 -22.04 -15.65 12.70
C ILE A 329 -21.05 -14.51 12.92
N LEU A 330 -20.21 -14.61 13.95
CA LEU A 330 -19.18 -13.61 14.24
C LEU A 330 -18.19 -13.45 13.09
N ALA A 331 -17.74 -14.56 12.53
CA ALA A 331 -16.84 -14.54 11.38
C ALA A 331 -17.48 -13.89 10.14
N SER A 332 -18.74 -14.23 9.87
CA SER A 332 -19.50 -13.67 8.73
C SER A 332 -19.78 -12.18 8.93
N GLU A 333 -20.17 -11.77 10.15
CA GLU A 333 -20.44 -10.36 10.45
C GLU A 333 -19.18 -9.51 10.34
N PHE A 334 -18.03 -10.02 10.79
CA PHE A 334 -16.73 -9.36 10.62
C PHE A 334 -16.40 -9.14 9.14
N GLU A 335 -16.55 -10.16 8.29
CA GLU A 335 -16.28 -10.04 6.86
C GLU A 335 -17.28 -9.12 6.15
N ASN A 336 -18.55 -9.20 6.50
CA ASN A 336 -19.59 -8.31 5.95
C ASN A 336 -19.33 -6.85 6.32
N TRP A 337 -18.92 -6.60 7.58
CA TRP A 337 -18.57 -5.25 8.02
C TRP A 337 -17.34 -4.73 7.32
N LYS A 338 -16.26 -5.51 7.29
CA LYS A 338 -15.00 -5.15 6.62
C LYS A 338 -15.21 -4.86 5.13
N GLY A 339 -16.03 -5.67 4.46
CA GLY A 339 -16.27 -5.57 3.02
C GLY A 339 -14.94 -5.65 2.23
N ASN A 340 -14.71 -4.67 1.36
CA ASN A 340 -13.50 -4.58 0.54
C ASN A 340 -12.34 -3.84 1.22
N LEU A 341 -12.49 -3.41 2.47
CA LEU A 341 -11.42 -2.75 3.20
C LEU A 341 -10.41 -3.77 3.73
N GLU A 342 -9.18 -3.31 3.97
CA GLU A 342 -8.17 -4.13 4.61
C GLU A 342 -8.51 -4.39 6.08
N GLN A 343 -8.08 -5.52 6.60
CA GLN A 343 -8.13 -5.80 8.03
C GLN A 343 -7.15 -4.89 8.75
N VAL A 344 -7.61 -4.24 9.83
CA VAL A 344 -6.83 -3.20 10.53
C VAL A 344 -5.88 -3.80 11.54
N ASP A 345 -6.31 -4.85 12.25
CA ASP A 345 -5.54 -5.52 13.30
C ASP A 345 -5.83 -7.01 13.35
N ASP A 346 -5.03 -7.75 14.13
CA ASP A 346 -5.29 -9.15 14.43
C ASP A 346 -6.63 -9.29 15.18
N VAL A 347 -7.39 -10.34 14.93
CA VAL A 347 -8.67 -10.61 15.58
C VAL A 347 -8.60 -11.94 16.30
N LEU A 348 -8.79 -11.89 17.60
CA LEU A 348 -8.93 -13.07 18.44
C LEU A 348 -10.16 -12.94 19.34
N LEU A 349 -11.05 -13.92 19.26
CA LEU A 349 -12.23 -14.02 20.11
C LEU A 349 -12.48 -15.49 20.47
N ILE A 350 -12.58 -15.76 21.76
CA ILE A 350 -12.90 -17.10 22.30
C ILE A 350 -14.22 -16.99 23.05
N GLY A 351 -15.18 -17.86 22.74
CA GLY A 351 -16.39 -18.05 23.49
C GLY A 351 -16.36 -19.40 24.21
N ILE A 352 -16.71 -19.41 25.49
CA ILE A 352 -16.75 -20.59 26.36
C ILE A 352 -18.15 -20.66 26.96
N LYS A 353 -18.91 -21.71 26.64
CA LYS A 353 -20.22 -21.96 27.23
C LYS A 353 -20.09 -22.98 28.35
N ILE A 354 -20.80 -22.74 29.46
CA ILE A 354 -20.77 -23.55 30.68
C ILE A 354 -21.96 -24.51 30.72
#